data_927d8f6bb239d56f96cb9217e796565a
#
_entry.id   927d8f6bb239d56f96cb9217e796565a
#
_cell.length_a   1.000
_cell.length_b   1.000
_cell.length_c   1.000
_cell.angle_alpha   90.00
_cell.angle_beta   90.00
_cell.angle_gamma   90.00
#
_symmetry.space_group_name_H-M   'P 1'
#
loop_
_entity.id
_entity.type
_entity.pdbx_description
1 polymer ?
#
loop_
_entity_poly.entity_id
_entity_poly.type
_entity_poly.pdbx_seq_one_letter_code
_entity_poly.pdbx_strand_id
1 'polypeptide(L)'
;MIRTKSAWFVVAWVAAGLIGCAAVDEAPTSNGRAPAAPEPVIAAQLAAPETRVAVVIPAATAPVIAPAEVAPVATSPQALDVVVQRAGTRLFNDALRALGNAPRDLVIDPFIDANTGQQTLAGVAAGGHLARLIAENFRPWTVRPFERKALAGNPLLLIGTLTPVALNEAGNGPPDAYRFWLTLVDLRSGRIVAKRLDRATLASVNAEPTPFFRDSPTWHMDRTTTAYIKSCQVEARVGERIDTLYQWRLPAAALLHEAIVAYQDQQFAQARRLFVQATDIADPDDLRVLGGRYLTSWRLGAKDDAAQELKRLVANGLAAGSLPLKVLFRPGSTVMLPGADLREQYRQWIREVARQASARQACLRIVGNVSRSTSATASVELSQRRAATVRWLLAQAAPTSGNRFTAQGAGWRDNLIGSGHDDQRDALDRRIEFRVVDCP
;
A
#
# COMPACT_ATOMS: atom_id res chain seq x y z
N MET A 1 -37.03 22.69 48.08
CA MET A 1 -38.49 22.48 47.99
C MET A 1 -38.81 21.84 46.67
N ILE A 2 -39.46 20.68 46.79
CA ILE A 2 -40.29 19.83 45.94
C ILE A 2 -39.47 19.00 44.96
N ARG A 3 -39.13 17.73 45.22
CA ARG A 3 -39.78 16.40 45.34
C ARG A 3 -40.78 16.13 44.22
N THR A 4 -40.51 15.08 43.44
CA THR A 4 -41.01 13.69 43.29
C THR A 4 -41.33 13.43 41.83
N LYS A 5 -41.30 12.25 41.21
CA LYS A 5 -41.44 10.84 41.62
C LYS A 5 -41.01 9.91 40.47
N SER A 6 -40.56 8.78 40.86
CA SER A 6 -40.35 7.54 40.11
C SER A 6 -41.62 6.98 39.43
N ALA A 7 -41.46 6.27 38.30
CA ALA A 7 -42.37 5.18 37.94
C ALA A 7 -41.60 4.05 37.25
N TRP A 8 -41.60 2.91 37.94
CA TRP A 8 -41.22 1.59 37.46
C TRP A 8 -42.39 1.00 36.69
N PHE A 9 -42.11 0.33 35.58
CA PHE A 9 -42.99 -0.73 35.07
C PHE A 9 -42.20 -1.99 34.76
N VAL A 10 -42.45 -2.97 35.62
CA VAL A 10 -42.15 -4.39 35.47
C VAL A 10 -43.40 -5.04 34.88
N VAL A 11 -43.32 -5.77 33.82
CA VAL A 11 -44.30 -6.83 33.49
C VAL A 11 -43.53 -8.08 33.01
N ALA A 12 -43.82 -9.16 33.72
CA ALA A 12 -43.27 -10.45 33.53
C ALA A 12 -44.22 -11.40 32.79
N TRP A 13 -43.67 -12.45 32.20
CA TRP A 13 -44.18 -13.78 32.01
C TRP A 13 -45.32 -14.05 31.00
N VAL A 14 -45.09 -15.00 30.12
CA VAL A 14 -45.80 -16.32 30.13
C VAL A 14 -45.03 -17.34 29.29
N ALA A 15 -44.75 -18.49 29.89
CA ALA A 15 -44.28 -19.72 29.26
C ALA A 15 -45.48 -20.67 29.01
N ALA A 16 -45.39 -21.43 27.92
CA ALA A 16 -46.04 -22.73 27.69
C ALA A 16 -45.35 -23.34 26.47
N GLY A 17 -44.75 -24.50 26.40
CA GLY A 17 -45.00 -25.79 27.02
C GLY A 17 -45.78 -26.71 26.11
N LEU A 18 -45.13 -27.75 25.55
CA LEU A 18 -45.63 -29.13 25.25
C LEU A 18 -44.91 -29.68 24.01
N ILE A 19 -43.94 -30.62 24.10
CA ILE A 19 -44.03 -32.07 24.16
C ILE A 19 -44.69 -32.71 22.93
N GLY A 20 -43.91 -33.50 22.21
CA GLY A 20 -44.36 -34.49 21.25
C GLY A 20 -43.20 -35.40 20.83
N CYS A 21 -43.19 -36.61 21.36
CA CYS A 21 -42.30 -37.73 21.07
C CYS A 21 -42.75 -38.58 19.88
N ALA A 22 -41.78 -39.43 19.48
CA ALA A 22 -41.91 -40.69 18.72
C ALA A 22 -41.74 -40.58 17.22
N ALA A 23 -41.10 -41.48 16.48
CA ALA A 23 -40.57 -42.81 16.79
C ALA A 23 -39.53 -43.18 15.71
N VAL A 24 -38.72 -44.13 16.04
CA VAL A 24 -37.74 -44.92 15.28
C VAL A 24 -38.42 -45.63 14.11
N ASP A 25 -37.75 -45.68 12.91
CA ASP A 25 -37.80 -46.93 12.13
C ASP A 25 -36.52 -47.13 11.26
N GLU A 26 -36.26 -48.38 11.05
CA GLU A 26 -35.05 -49.09 10.68
C GLU A 26 -34.58 -48.87 9.23
N ALA A 27 -33.28 -49.15 9.05
CA ALA A 27 -32.61 -49.33 7.75
C ALA A 27 -33.07 -50.64 7.06
N PRO A 28 -32.86 -50.74 5.76
CA PRO A 28 -32.10 -51.89 5.28
C PRO A 28 -30.94 -51.55 4.34
N THR A 29 -29.89 -52.32 4.56
CA THR A 29 -28.71 -52.52 3.75
C THR A 29 -29.06 -53.01 2.34
N SER A 30 -28.42 -52.44 1.30
CA SER A 30 -28.16 -53.18 0.07
C SER A 30 -26.83 -52.75 -0.57
N ASN A 31 -25.98 -53.70 -0.77
CA ASN A 31 -24.74 -53.67 -1.53
C ASN A 31 -24.99 -53.24 -3.00
N GLY A 32 -24.28 -52.21 -3.46
CA GLY A 32 -24.22 -51.84 -4.85
C GLY A 32 -22.81 -51.41 -5.22
N ARG A 33 -22.11 -52.35 -5.83
CA ARG A 33 -20.77 -52.24 -6.37
C ARG A 33 -20.75 -51.19 -7.53
N ALA A 34 -19.93 -50.13 -7.43
CA ALA A 34 -19.70 -49.18 -8.52
C ALA A 34 -18.80 -49.80 -9.59
N PRO A 35 -19.08 -49.58 -10.88
CA PRO A 35 -18.19 -50.01 -11.97
C PRO A 35 -17.01 -49.06 -12.13
N ALA A 36 -15.84 -49.65 -12.41
CA ALA A 36 -14.58 -48.98 -12.68
C ALA A 36 -14.62 -48.16 -13.97
N ALA A 37 -13.99 -47.00 -13.97
CA ALA A 37 -13.73 -46.19 -15.16
C ALA A 37 -12.62 -46.82 -16.02
N PRO A 38 -12.73 -46.75 -17.35
CA PRO A 38 -11.69 -47.29 -18.25
C PRO A 38 -10.50 -46.33 -18.38
N GLU A 39 -9.29 -46.89 -18.34
CA GLU A 39 -8.04 -46.21 -18.67
C GLU A 39 -7.95 -45.88 -20.17
N PRO A 40 -7.32 -44.75 -20.56
CA PRO A 40 -7.07 -44.46 -21.99
C PRO A 40 -5.87 -45.22 -22.51
N VAL A 41 -6.09 -46.03 -23.52
CA VAL A 41 -5.09 -46.74 -24.31
C VAL A 41 -4.34 -45.74 -25.21
N ILE A 42 -3.04 -45.64 -25.05
CA ILE A 42 -2.16 -44.87 -25.93
C ILE A 42 -1.90 -45.70 -27.18
N ALA A 43 -2.45 -45.34 -28.33
CA ALA A 43 -2.06 -45.83 -29.62
C ALA A 43 -1.01 -44.93 -30.27
N ALA A 44 0.20 -45.44 -30.38
CA ALA A 44 1.25 -44.82 -31.17
C ALA A 44 0.96 -45.07 -32.66
N GLN A 45 0.77 -44.01 -33.43
CA GLN A 45 0.82 -44.10 -34.91
C GLN A 45 1.97 -43.23 -35.44
N LEU A 46 2.90 -43.97 -36.10
CA LEU A 46 3.96 -43.45 -36.93
C LEU A 46 3.38 -42.69 -38.13
N ALA A 47 3.70 -41.43 -38.31
CA ALA A 47 3.43 -40.69 -39.52
C ALA A 47 4.75 -40.37 -40.25
N ALA A 48 4.75 -40.60 -41.55
CA ALA A 48 5.85 -40.41 -42.48
C ALA A 48 6.18 -38.90 -42.69
N PRO A 49 7.38 -38.57 -43.23
CA PRO A 49 7.82 -37.19 -43.36
C PRO A 49 7.17 -36.52 -44.57
N GLU A 50 6.40 -35.47 -44.31
CA GLU A 50 5.93 -34.57 -45.37
C GLU A 50 7.01 -33.53 -45.71
N THR A 51 7.36 -33.48 -46.99
CA THR A 51 8.28 -32.52 -47.63
C THR A 51 7.63 -31.13 -47.61
N ARG A 52 8.04 -30.24 -46.71
CA ARG A 52 7.62 -28.84 -46.73
C ARG A 52 8.39 -28.08 -47.80
N VAL A 53 7.71 -27.67 -48.84
CA VAL A 53 8.15 -26.64 -49.78
C VAL A 53 8.15 -25.29 -49.07
N ALA A 54 9.33 -24.71 -48.88
CA ALA A 54 9.49 -23.37 -48.30
C ALA A 54 9.05 -22.32 -49.35
N VAL A 55 7.90 -21.71 -49.11
CA VAL A 55 7.50 -20.47 -49.80
C VAL A 55 8.26 -19.32 -49.16
N VAL A 56 9.24 -18.78 -49.87
CA VAL A 56 9.96 -17.57 -49.51
C VAL A 56 9.04 -16.38 -49.75
N ILE A 57 8.44 -15.82 -48.70
CA ILE A 57 7.76 -14.51 -48.73
C ILE A 57 8.83 -13.44 -48.56
N PRO A 58 9.00 -12.48 -49.46
CA PRO A 58 9.95 -11.37 -49.25
C PRO A 58 9.48 -10.55 -48.06
N ALA A 59 10.35 -10.39 -47.05
CA ALA A 59 10.11 -9.54 -45.89
C ALA A 59 9.99 -8.08 -46.37
N ALA A 60 8.77 -7.54 -46.28
CA ALA A 60 8.58 -6.08 -46.32
C ALA A 60 9.26 -5.47 -45.11
N THR A 61 10.34 -4.74 -45.34
CA THR A 61 11.00 -3.91 -44.33
C THR A 61 10.03 -2.83 -43.89
N ALA A 62 9.33 -3.05 -42.77
CA ALA A 62 8.67 -1.98 -42.06
C ALA A 62 9.74 -0.98 -41.58
N PRO A 63 9.50 0.33 -41.67
CA PRO A 63 10.44 1.31 -41.17
C PRO A 63 10.62 1.09 -39.68
N VAL A 64 11.87 0.81 -39.27
CA VAL A 64 12.28 0.80 -37.86
C VAL A 64 12.13 2.24 -37.38
N ILE A 65 11.02 2.53 -36.71
CA ILE A 65 10.87 3.76 -35.93
C ILE A 65 11.87 3.60 -34.79
N ALA A 66 12.96 4.34 -34.86
CA ALA A 66 13.95 4.42 -33.78
C ALA A 66 13.21 4.76 -32.48
N PRO A 67 13.53 4.09 -31.36
CA PRO A 67 12.92 4.44 -30.07
C PRO A 67 13.21 5.91 -29.82
N ALA A 68 12.15 6.69 -29.58
CA ALA A 68 12.30 8.09 -29.19
C ALA A 68 13.20 8.10 -27.96
N GLU A 69 14.40 8.60 -28.16
CA GLU A 69 15.42 8.77 -27.14
C GLU A 69 14.80 9.66 -26.04
N VAL A 70 14.54 9.08 -24.87
CA VAL A 70 14.17 9.84 -23.69
C VAL A 70 15.38 10.73 -23.40
N ALA A 71 15.29 12.01 -23.78
CA ALA A 71 16.36 12.96 -23.60
C ALA A 71 16.95 12.82 -22.19
N PRO A 72 18.28 12.77 -22.05
CA PRO A 72 18.92 12.56 -20.77
C PRO A 72 18.49 13.66 -19.81
N VAL A 73 17.83 13.28 -18.72
CA VAL A 73 17.47 14.19 -17.62
C VAL A 73 18.73 14.44 -16.80
N ALA A 74 19.68 15.17 -17.35
CA ALA A 74 20.84 15.68 -16.65
C ALA A 74 20.56 17.06 -16.08
N THR A 75 19.45 17.23 -15.36
CA THR A 75 19.26 18.44 -14.56
C THR A 75 19.71 18.15 -13.15
N SER A 76 20.66 18.91 -12.64
CA SER A 76 21.01 18.91 -11.22
C SER A 76 19.76 19.05 -10.38
N PRO A 77 19.64 18.35 -9.24
CA PRO A 77 18.50 18.50 -8.35
C PRO A 77 18.26 19.96 -7.96
N GLN A 78 17.01 20.41 -7.99
CA GLN A 78 16.58 21.76 -7.65
C GLN A 78 15.63 21.75 -6.46
N ALA A 79 15.26 22.90 -5.93
CA ALA A 79 14.22 22.98 -4.91
C ALA A 79 12.89 22.40 -5.42
N LEU A 80 12.12 21.74 -4.54
CA LEU A 80 10.92 21.00 -4.93
C LEU A 80 9.88 21.88 -5.65
N ASP A 81 9.66 23.10 -5.18
CA ASP A 81 8.72 24.05 -5.80
C ASP A 81 9.08 24.38 -7.25
N VAL A 82 10.37 24.60 -7.54
CA VAL A 82 10.91 24.81 -8.89
C VAL A 82 10.71 23.57 -9.75
N VAL A 83 10.95 22.40 -9.19
CA VAL A 83 10.77 21.11 -9.87
C VAL A 83 9.31 20.89 -10.23
N VAL A 84 8.39 21.11 -9.30
CA VAL A 84 6.93 20.92 -9.49
C VAL A 84 6.42 21.89 -10.57
N GLN A 85 6.80 23.16 -10.48
CA GLN A 85 6.43 24.18 -11.47
C GLN A 85 6.92 23.80 -12.87
N ARG A 86 8.19 23.46 -13.00
CA ARG A 86 8.82 23.13 -14.29
C ARG A 86 8.26 21.86 -14.90
N ALA A 87 8.19 20.78 -14.11
CA ALA A 87 7.69 19.49 -14.57
C ALA A 87 6.20 19.57 -14.95
N GLY A 88 5.40 20.23 -14.12
CA GLY A 88 3.97 20.47 -14.37
C GLY A 88 3.73 21.27 -15.65
N THR A 89 4.39 22.41 -15.79
CA THR A 89 4.24 23.25 -16.99
C THR A 89 4.58 22.47 -18.28
N ARG A 90 5.68 21.71 -18.26
CA ARG A 90 6.07 20.89 -19.43
C ARG A 90 5.07 19.77 -19.70
N LEU A 91 4.61 19.06 -18.65
CA LEU A 91 3.64 17.99 -18.77
C LEU A 91 2.34 18.48 -19.41
N PHE A 92 1.79 19.58 -18.88
CA PHE A 92 0.51 20.12 -19.34
C PHE A 92 0.58 20.71 -20.72
N ASN A 93 1.70 21.35 -21.10
CA ASN A 93 1.91 21.81 -22.47
C ASN A 93 1.97 20.66 -23.49
N ASP A 94 2.64 19.56 -23.15
CA ASP A 94 2.66 18.37 -24.01
C ASP A 94 1.28 17.75 -24.14
N ALA A 95 0.55 17.66 -23.04
CA ALA A 95 -0.80 17.13 -23.05
C ALA A 95 -1.78 18.01 -23.86
N LEU A 96 -1.67 19.34 -23.78
CA LEU A 96 -2.45 20.23 -24.63
C LEU A 96 -2.16 20.04 -26.12
N ARG A 97 -0.89 19.82 -26.48
CA ARG A 97 -0.53 19.51 -27.88
C ARG A 97 -1.14 18.18 -28.35
N ALA A 98 -1.21 17.20 -27.48
CA ALA A 98 -1.77 15.88 -27.79
C ALA A 98 -3.31 15.85 -27.81
N LEU A 99 -3.97 16.58 -26.91
CA LEU A 99 -5.42 16.54 -26.70
C LEU A 99 -6.20 17.71 -27.33
N GLY A 100 -5.49 18.80 -27.69
CA GLY A 100 -6.11 20.06 -28.09
C GLY A 100 -6.73 20.82 -26.90
N ASN A 101 -7.45 21.90 -27.20
CA ASN A 101 -7.99 22.85 -26.23
C ASN A 101 -9.45 22.54 -25.80
N ALA A 102 -9.92 21.30 -25.97
CA ALA A 102 -11.25 20.94 -25.53
C ALA A 102 -11.37 20.97 -23.99
N PRO A 103 -12.48 21.53 -23.45
CA PRO A 103 -12.70 21.54 -22.00
C PRO A 103 -12.73 20.12 -21.42
N ARG A 104 -11.99 19.90 -20.34
CA ARG A 104 -11.90 18.61 -19.64
C ARG A 104 -11.83 18.82 -18.14
N ASP A 105 -12.53 17.97 -17.40
CA ASP A 105 -12.24 17.81 -15.97
C ASP A 105 -10.93 17.05 -15.78
N LEU A 106 -10.20 17.39 -14.72
CA LEU A 106 -8.96 16.75 -14.30
C LEU A 106 -9.04 16.43 -12.81
N VAL A 107 -8.63 15.24 -12.43
CA VAL A 107 -8.48 14.83 -11.04
C VAL A 107 -7.03 14.50 -10.75
N ILE A 108 -6.60 14.73 -9.51
CA ILE A 108 -5.25 14.40 -9.04
C ILE A 108 -5.39 13.29 -8.00
N ASP A 109 -4.96 12.07 -8.36
CA ASP A 109 -4.77 11.01 -7.35
C ASP A 109 -3.52 11.36 -6.53
N PRO A 110 -3.62 11.38 -5.22
CA PRO A 110 -2.53 11.82 -4.34
C PRO A 110 -1.19 11.16 -4.63
N PHE A 111 -0.13 11.97 -4.64
CA PHE A 111 1.22 11.49 -4.88
C PHE A 111 1.75 10.72 -3.70
N ILE A 112 2.45 9.63 -3.98
CA ILE A 112 3.01 8.72 -2.97
C ILE A 112 4.52 8.59 -3.11
N ASP A 113 5.17 8.19 -2.03
CA ASP A 113 6.52 7.67 -2.07
C ASP A 113 6.49 6.21 -2.59
N ALA A 114 7.23 5.92 -3.65
CA ALA A 114 7.23 4.59 -4.27
C ALA A 114 7.97 3.52 -3.45
N ASN A 115 8.74 3.89 -2.45
CA ASN A 115 9.40 2.93 -1.54
C ASN A 115 8.46 2.44 -0.44
N THR A 116 7.50 3.28 -0.02
CA THR A 116 6.67 3.04 1.16
C THR A 116 5.17 2.96 0.86
N GLY A 117 4.73 3.44 -0.32
CA GLY A 117 3.32 3.61 -0.66
C GLY A 117 2.61 4.70 0.14
N GLN A 118 3.35 5.53 0.87
CA GLN A 118 2.78 6.54 1.77
C GLN A 118 2.65 7.90 1.09
N GLN A 119 1.63 8.65 1.49
CA GLN A 119 1.47 10.05 1.18
C GLN A 119 2.29 10.89 2.16
N THR A 120 3.08 11.82 1.64
CA THR A 120 3.90 12.74 2.43
C THR A 120 3.36 14.17 2.35
N LEU A 121 3.76 15.02 3.32
CA LEU A 121 3.42 16.44 3.28
C LEU A 121 3.93 17.12 2.01
N ALA A 122 5.12 16.74 1.52
CA ALA A 122 5.65 17.22 0.25
C ALA A 122 4.80 16.78 -0.95
N GLY A 123 4.29 15.53 -0.96
CA GLY A 123 3.38 15.03 -2.00
C GLY A 123 2.07 15.81 -2.06
N VAL A 124 1.48 16.12 -0.89
CA VAL A 124 0.28 16.95 -0.80
C VAL A 124 0.55 18.38 -1.30
N ALA A 125 1.66 18.99 -0.87
CA ALA A 125 2.03 20.33 -1.31
C ALA A 125 2.26 20.39 -2.82
N ALA A 126 2.91 19.39 -3.40
CA ALA A 126 3.12 19.29 -4.86
C ALA A 126 1.79 19.17 -5.63
N GLY A 127 0.86 18.33 -5.16
CA GLY A 127 -0.48 18.21 -5.73
C GLY A 127 -1.25 19.53 -5.71
N GLY A 128 -1.23 20.22 -4.56
CA GLY A 128 -1.85 21.55 -4.42
C GLY A 128 -1.21 22.63 -5.33
N HIS A 129 0.12 22.60 -5.49
CA HIS A 129 0.81 23.49 -6.42
C HIS A 129 0.38 23.22 -7.87
N LEU A 130 0.33 21.97 -8.31
CA LEU A 130 -0.11 21.61 -9.66
C LEU A 130 -1.58 21.97 -9.92
N ALA A 131 -2.45 21.81 -8.92
CA ALA A 131 -3.85 22.23 -9.03
C ALA A 131 -3.96 23.75 -9.29
N ARG A 132 -3.21 24.57 -8.56
CA ARG A 132 -3.15 26.03 -8.81
C ARG A 132 -2.56 26.34 -10.18
N LEU A 133 -1.45 25.71 -10.54
CA LEU A 133 -0.83 25.89 -11.85
C LEU A 133 -1.82 25.64 -13.01
N ILE A 134 -2.63 24.56 -12.88
CA ILE A 134 -3.66 24.26 -13.88
C ILE A 134 -4.73 25.34 -13.91
N ALA A 135 -5.26 25.73 -12.77
CA ALA A 135 -6.32 26.75 -12.68
C ALA A 135 -5.90 28.10 -13.24
N GLU A 136 -4.64 28.48 -13.08
CA GLU A 136 -4.10 29.78 -13.51
C GLU A 136 -3.72 29.78 -15.00
N ASN A 137 -3.10 28.69 -15.50
CA ASN A 137 -2.40 28.72 -16.79
C ASN A 137 -2.99 27.76 -17.84
N PHE A 138 -3.87 26.82 -17.46
CA PHE A 138 -4.39 25.78 -18.35
C PHE A 138 -5.93 25.80 -18.35
N ARG A 139 -6.52 26.94 -18.68
CA ARG A 139 -7.97 27.24 -18.65
C ARG A 139 -8.91 26.22 -19.28
N PRO A 140 -8.55 25.43 -20.32
CA PRO A 140 -9.42 24.38 -20.83
C PRO A 140 -9.72 23.27 -19.79
N TRP A 141 -8.90 23.16 -18.75
CA TRP A 141 -9.06 22.09 -17.77
C TRP A 141 -9.55 22.62 -16.42
N THR A 142 -10.49 21.88 -15.83
CA THR A 142 -11.04 22.19 -14.50
C THR A 142 -10.61 21.11 -13.53
N VAL A 143 -9.86 21.48 -12.50
CA VAL A 143 -9.48 20.53 -11.44
C VAL A 143 -10.70 20.22 -10.58
N ARG A 144 -11.01 18.93 -10.43
CA ARG A 144 -12.06 18.42 -9.54
C ARG A 144 -11.44 17.64 -8.39
N PRO A 145 -12.11 17.55 -7.24
CA PRO A 145 -11.70 16.64 -6.17
C PRO A 145 -11.57 15.21 -6.67
N PHE A 146 -10.61 14.45 -6.13
CA PHE A 146 -10.45 13.02 -6.45
C PHE A 146 -11.49 12.21 -5.70
N GLU A 147 -12.69 12.14 -6.26
CA GLU A 147 -13.88 11.49 -5.72
C GLU A 147 -14.50 10.57 -6.77
N ARG A 148 -15.23 9.55 -6.31
CA ARG A 148 -15.94 8.62 -7.21
C ARG A 148 -16.83 9.32 -8.22
N LYS A 149 -17.52 10.40 -7.79
CA LYS A 149 -18.41 11.18 -8.67
C LYS A 149 -17.66 11.83 -9.83
N ALA A 150 -16.47 12.35 -9.58
CA ALA A 150 -15.65 12.98 -10.62
C ALA A 150 -15.12 11.97 -11.64
N LEU A 151 -14.79 10.74 -11.20
CA LEU A 151 -14.33 9.66 -12.08
C LEU A 151 -15.38 9.19 -13.08
N ALA A 152 -16.67 9.30 -12.77
CA ALA A 152 -17.76 8.88 -13.67
C ALA A 152 -17.75 9.62 -15.01
N GLY A 153 -17.20 10.84 -15.07
CA GLY A 153 -17.02 11.63 -16.29
C GLY A 153 -15.82 11.24 -17.16
N ASN A 154 -15.06 10.22 -16.78
CA ASN A 154 -13.78 9.86 -17.41
C ASN A 154 -12.86 11.07 -17.61
N PRO A 155 -12.47 11.76 -16.52
CA PRO A 155 -11.62 12.95 -16.57
C PRO A 155 -10.20 12.61 -17.03
N LEU A 156 -9.36 13.66 -17.12
CA LEU A 156 -7.92 13.48 -17.08
C LEU A 156 -7.50 13.10 -15.65
N LEU A 157 -6.59 12.16 -15.53
CA LEU A 157 -6.07 11.69 -14.23
C LEU A 157 -4.58 12.01 -14.15
N LEU A 158 -4.20 12.85 -13.18
CA LEU A 158 -2.82 13.11 -12.84
C LEU A 158 -2.40 12.21 -11.70
N ILE A 159 -1.34 11.44 -11.90
CA ILE A 159 -0.68 10.57 -10.92
C ILE A 159 0.80 10.90 -10.82
N GLY A 160 1.43 10.57 -9.69
CA GLY A 160 2.86 10.85 -9.54
C GLY A 160 3.48 10.20 -8.31
N THR A 161 4.80 10.08 -8.34
CA THR A 161 5.58 9.61 -7.19
C THR A 161 6.71 10.58 -6.86
N LEU A 162 6.95 10.77 -5.56
CA LEU A 162 8.06 11.55 -5.04
C LEU A 162 8.90 10.64 -4.13
N THR A 163 10.02 10.13 -4.63
CA THR A 163 10.75 9.02 -4.02
C THR A 163 12.21 9.36 -3.82
N PRO A 164 12.78 9.12 -2.61
CA PRO A 164 14.22 9.29 -2.39
C PRO A 164 15.01 8.27 -3.21
N VAL A 165 16.06 8.74 -3.89
CA VAL A 165 16.90 7.92 -4.77
C VAL A 165 18.35 8.30 -4.65
N ALA A 166 19.24 7.31 -4.86
CA ALA A 166 20.66 7.57 -5.12
C ALA A 166 20.85 7.90 -6.60
N LEU A 167 21.63 8.94 -6.91
CA LEU A 167 21.88 9.39 -8.29
C LEU A 167 23.10 8.72 -8.93
N ASN A 168 23.87 7.89 -8.17
CA ASN A 168 24.98 7.15 -8.72
C ASN A 168 24.52 6.18 -9.82
N GLU A 169 25.42 5.85 -10.75
CA GLU A 169 25.13 4.98 -11.91
C GLU A 169 24.58 3.60 -11.50
N ALA A 170 25.00 3.07 -10.35
CA ALA A 170 24.53 1.80 -9.83
C ALA A 170 23.15 1.89 -9.17
N GLY A 171 22.61 3.09 -8.93
CA GLY A 171 21.35 3.30 -8.20
C GLY A 171 21.39 2.83 -6.74
N ASN A 172 22.56 2.46 -6.24
CA ASN A 172 22.79 1.92 -4.92
C ASN A 172 23.44 2.97 -4.01
N GLY A 173 23.14 2.91 -2.73
CA GLY A 173 23.70 3.81 -1.73
C GLY A 173 22.65 4.71 -1.10
N PRO A 174 23.10 5.66 -0.26
CA PRO A 174 22.19 6.58 0.39
C PRO A 174 21.55 7.49 -0.64
N PRO A 175 20.26 7.83 -0.44
CA PRO A 175 19.60 8.83 -1.26
C PRO A 175 20.37 10.17 -1.21
N ASP A 176 20.46 10.84 -2.36
CA ASP A 176 21.05 12.17 -2.52
C ASP A 176 20.11 13.14 -3.25
N ALA A 177 18.98 12.65 -3.75
CA ALA A 177 17.90 13.44 -4.34
C ALA A 177 16.54 12.76 -4.18
N TYR A 178 15.48 13.51 -4.45
CA TYR A 178 14.15 12.97 -4.71
C TYR A 178 13.88 12.91 -6.20
N ARG A 179 13.39 11.77 -6.65
CA ARG A 179 12.90 11.56 -8.00
C ARG A 179 11.39 11.85 -8.04
N PHE A 180 10.99 12.82 -8.86
CA PHE A 180 9.61 13.22 -9.05
C PHE A 180 9.10 12.78 -10.41
N TRP A 181 8.22 11.78 -10.43
CA TRP A 181 7.49 11.35 -11.61
C TRP A 181 6.11 11.99 -11.65
N LEU A 182 5.72 12.46 -12.84
CA LEU A 182 4.36 12.88 -13.16
C LEU A 182 3.89 12.16 -14.41
N THR A 183 2.65 11.67 -14.39
CA THR A 183 2.00 11.01 -15.52
C THR A 183 0.57 11.50 -15.62
N LEU A 184 0.18 12.00 -16.80
CA LEU A 184 -1.18 12.40 -17.12
C LEU A 184 -1.82 11.33 -18.00
N VAL A 185 -2.99 10.87 -17.61
CA VAL A 185 -3.76 9.80 -18.24
C VAL A 185 -5.09 10.35 -18.75
N ASP A 186 -5.50 9.98 -19.92
CA ASP A 186 -6.87 10.19 -20.39
C ASP A 186 -7.71 8.96 -20.05
N LEU A 187 -8.61 9.07 -19.05
CA LEU A 187 -9.45 7.95 -18.61
C LEU A 187 -10.48 7.50 -19.65
N ARG A 188 -10.78 8.31 -20.68
CA ARG A 188 -11.63 7.88 -21.80
C ARG A 188 -10.99 6.76 -22.60
N SER A 189 -9.68 6.83 -22.80
CA SER A 189 -8.90 5.83 -23.52
C SER A 189 -8.12 4.87 -22.60
N GLY A 190 -7.94 5.24 -21.33
CA GLY A 190 -7.05 4.58 -20.38
C GLY A 190 -5.56 4.72 -20.72
N ARG A 191 -5.19 5.68 -21.59
CA ARG A 191 -3.83 5.84 -22.09
C ARG A 191 -3.11 7.02 -21.46
N ILE A 192 -1.79 6.88 -21.35
CA ILE A 192 -0.88 7.92 -20.89
C ILE A 192 -0.75 8.98 -22.02
N VAL A 193 -1.08 10.20 -21.71
CA VAL A 193 -1.04 11.35 -22.64
C VAL A 193 0.30 12.07 -22.59
N ALA A 194 0.82 12.27 -21.39
CA ALA A 194 2.09 12.94 -21.16
C ALA A 194 2.75 12.39 -19.89
N LYS A 195 4.08 12.48 -19.85
CA LYS A 195 4.87 11.99 -18.72
C LYS A 195 6.12 12.85 -18.52
N ARG A 196 6.50 13.08 -17.25
CA ARG A 196 7.71 13.85 -16.90
C ARG A 196 8.42 13.23 -15.72
N LEU A 197 9.73 13.36 -15.76
CA LEU A 197 10.64 13.04 -14.67
C LEU A 197 11.47 14.29 -14.36
N ASP A 198 11.61 14.58 -13.08
CA ASP A 198 12.50 15.62 -12.58
C ASP A 198 13.11 15.22 -11.22
N ARG A 199 14.04 16.01 -10.70
CA ARG A 199 14.75 15.69 -9.45
C ARG A 199 14.77 16.90 -8.51
N ALA A 200 14.39 16.65 -7.24
CA ALA A 200 14.45 17.64 -6.18
C ALA A 200 15.59 17.36 -5.20
N THR A 201 16.13 18.41 -4.59
CA THR A 201 17.12 18.28 -3.52
C THR A 201 16.50 17.67 -2.26
N LEU A 202 17.24 16.86 -1.53
CA LEU A 202 16.76 16.26 -0.27
C LEU A 202 16.25 17.31 0.71
N ALA A 203 16.99 18.40 0.88
CA ALA A 203 16.68 19.44 1.86
C ALA A 203 15.36 20.18 1.58
N SER A 204 14.88 20.17 0.33
CA SER A 204 13.64 20.86 -0.06
C SER A 204 12.37 20.02 0.11
N VAL A 205 12.51 18.72 0.48
CA VAL A 205 11.39 17.79 0.55
C VAL A 205 11.03 17.46 1.99
N ASN A 206 9.84 17.84 2.43
CA ASN A 206 9.28 17.36 3.68
C ASN A 206 8.67 15.96 3.50
N ALA A 207 9.45 14.93 3.83
CA ALA A 207 9.07 13.53 3.68
C ALA A 207 8.21 12.99 4.84
N GLU A 208 7.76 13.84 5.77
CA GLU A 208 6.86 13.39 6.84
C GLU A 208 5.58 12.80 6.26
N PRO A 209 5.18 11.59 6.68
CA PRO A 209 3.90 11.03 6.31
C PRO A 209 2.74 11.91 6.79
N THR A 210 1.69 12.03 5.99
CA THR A 210 0.46 12.70 6.44
C THR A 210 -0.16 11.96 7.63
N PRO A 211 -1.06 12.59 8.44
CA PRO A 211 -1.53 12.03 9.70
C PRO A 211 -2.03 10.58 9.60
N PHE A 212 -2.82 10.25 8.57
CA PHE A 212 -3.28 8.88 8.38
C PHE A 212 -2.11 7.90 8.19
N PHE A 213 -1.18 8.22 7.31
CA PHE A 213 -0.04 7.34 7.01
C PHE A 213 0.98 7.28 8.15
N ARG A 214 1.11 8.34 8.93
CA ARG A 214 1.92 8.37 10.15
C ARG A 214 1.36 7.43 11.21
N ASP A 215 0.05 7.53 11.46
CA ASP A 215 -0.66 6.80 12.50
C ASP A 215 -0.97 5.35 12.11
N SER A 216 -0.99 5.03 10.81
CA SER A 216 -1.30 3.69 10.30
C SER A 216 -0.37 2.62 10.87
N PRO A 217 -0.92 1.49 11.34
CA PRO A 217 -0.12 0.36 11.82
C PRO A 217 0.66 -0.33 10.71
N THR A 218 0.34 -0.05 9.44
CA THR A 218 0.84 -0.83 8.32
C THR A 218 1.70 -0.04 7.36
N TRP A 219 2.60 -0.75 6.67
CA TRP A 219 3.15 -0.35 5.38
C TRP A 219 2.04 -0.39 4.33
N HIS A 220 2.23 0.33 3.22
CA HIS A 220 1.19 0.48 2.20
C HIS A 220 1.64 -0.05 0.83
N MET A 221 2.68 -0.88 0.79
CA MET A 221 3.13 -1.56 -0.42
C MET A 221 2.31 -2.84 -0.63
N ASP A 222 1.17 -2.71 -1.27
CA ASP A 222 0.30 -3.79 -1.73
C ASP A 222 0.25 -3.86 -3.26
N ARG A 223 -0.56 -4.77 -3.79
CA ARG A 223 -0.72 -4.98 -5.23
C ARG A 223 -1.26 -3.74 -5.95
N THR A 224 -2.24 -3.05 -5.34
CA THR A 224 -2.86 -1.85 -5.92
C THR A 224 -1.88 -0.68 -5.95
N THR A 225 -1.14 -0.48 -4.85
CA THR A 225 -0.07 0.52 -4.78
C THR A 225 1.05 0.23 -5.78
N THR A 226 1.44 -1.04 -5.93
CA THR A 226 2.42 -1.45 -6.94
C THR A 226 1.94 -1.16 -8.37
N ALA A 227 0.66 -1.40 -8.66
CA ALA A 227 0.04 -1.10 -9.96
C ALA A 227 -0.01 0.41 -10.25
N TYR A 228 -0.31 1.24 -9.24
CA TYR A 228 -0.19 2.70 -9.32
C TYR A 228 1.25 3.12 -9.68
N ILE A 229 2.25 2.60 -8.96
CA ILE A 229 3.67 2.93 -9.18
C ILE A 229 4.11 2.55 -10.58
N LYS A 230 3.76 1.36 -11.07
CA LYS A 230 4.04 0.91 -12.44
C LYS A 230 3.45 1.86 -13.49
N SER A 231 2.23 2.35 -13.27
CA SER A 231 1.59 3.33 -14.16
C SER A 231 2.33 4.68 -14.21
N CYS A 232 3.07 5.03 -13.16
CA CYS A 232 3.83 6.30 -13.07
C CYS A 232 5.25 6.21 -13.61
N GLN A 233 5.94 5.07 -13.44
CA GLN A 233 7.39 4.99 -13.57
C GLN A 233 7.86 4.48 -14.95
N VAL A 234 9.12 4.12 -15.05
CA VAL A 234 9.87 3.88 -16.30
C VAL A 234 9.19 2.89 -17.24
N GLU A 235 8.53 1.89 -16.70
CA GLU A 235 7.90 0.81 -17.47
C GLU A 235 6.73 1.28 -18.34
N ALA A 236 6.06 2.37 -17.96
CA ALA A 236 4.90 2.91 -18.68
C ALA A 236 5.32 4.05 -19.62
N ARG A 237 4.90 3.99 -20.89
CA ARG A 237 5.25 4.97 -21.94
C ARG A 237 4.05 5.79 -22.39
N VAL A 238 4.29 6.97 -22.93
CA VAL A 238 3.24 7.78 -23.57
C VAL A 238 2.59 6.98 -24.70
N GLY A 239 1.25 6.98 -24.74
CA GLY A 239 0.45 6.19 -25.67
C GLY A 239 0.06 4.80 -25.17
N GLU A 240 0.77 4.25 -24.17
CA GLU A 240 0.41 2.98 -23.54
C GLU A 240 -0.74 3.11 -22.55
N ARG A 241 -1.40 2.00 -22.23
CA ARG A 241 -2.41 1.95 -21.17
C ARG A 241 -1.72 1.90 -19.81
N ILE A 242 -2.35 2.52 -18.81
CA ILE A 242 -1.96 2.32 -17.42
C ILE A 242 -2.23 0.88 -16.98
N ASP A 243 -1.63 0.47 -15.87
CA ASP A 243 -1.84 -0.86 -15.30
C ASP A 243 -3.34 -1.15 -15.11
N THR A 244 -3.78 -2.31 -15.59
CA THR A 244 -5.20 -2.69 -15.60
C THR A 244 -5.77 -2.82 -14.17
N LEU A 245 -4.98 -3.33 -13.23
CA LEU A 245 -5.40 -3.45 -11.83
C LEU A 245 -5.64 -2.05 -11.23
N TYR A 246 -4.70 -1.11 -11.47
CA TYR A 246 -4.86 0.26 -11.00
C TYR A 246 -6.10 0.91 -11.62
N GLN A 247 -6.30 0.78 -12.95
CA GLN A 247 -7.47 1.33 -13.63
C GLN A 247 -8.78 0.80 -13.04
N TRP A 248 -8.85 -0.49 -12.76
CA TRP A 248 -10.04 -1.11 -12.16
C TRP A 248 -10.30 -0.64 -10.73
N ARG A 249 -9.24 -0.35 -9.98
CA ARG A 249 -9.30 0.07 -8.58
C ARG A 249 -9.44 1.58 -8.38
N LEU A 250 -9.49 2.38 -9.45
CA LEU A 250 -9.68 3.83 -9.32
C LEU A 250 -10.90 4.24 -8.48
N PRO A 251 -12.10 3.61 -8.63
CA PRO A 251 -13.23 3.96 -7.75
C PRO A 251 -12.97 3.64 -6.27
N ALA A 252 -12.21 2.59 -5.98
CA ALA A 252 -11.78 2.27 -4.62
C ALA A 252 -10.73 3.28 -4.12
N ALA A 253 -9.77 3.64 -4.96
CA ALA A 253 -8.73 4.63 -4.62
C ALA A 253 -9.35 5.99 -4.28
N ALA A 254 -10.35 6.45 -5.04
CA ALA A 254 -11.07 7.68 -4.75
C ALA A 254 -11.82 7.62 -3.41
N LEU A 255 -12.55 6.53 -3.15
CA LEU A 255 -13.26 6.34 -1.88
C LEU A 255 -12.29 6.26 -0.69
N LEU A 256 -11.13 5.62 -0.87
CA LEU A 256 -10.07 5.58 0.12
C LEU A 256 -9.46 6.96 0.37
N HIS A 257 -9.31 7.76 -0.67
CA HIS A 257 -8.87 9.15 -0.52
C HIS A 257 -9.86 9.96 0.32
N GLU A 258 -11.16 9.87 0.04
CA GLU A 258 -12.22 10.50 0.85
C GLU A 258 -12.15 10.03 2.32
N ALA A 259 -11.93 8.73 2.56
CA ALA A 259 -11.79 8.19 3.91
C ALA A 259 -10.54 8.72 4.64
N ILE A 260 -9.41 8.83 3.93
CA ILE A 260 -8.15 9.35 4.46
C ILE A 260 -8.30 10.84 4.79
N VAL A 261 -8.91 11.62 3.92
CA VAL A 261 -9.20 13.05 4.20
C VAL A 261 -10.08 13.19 5.45
N ALA A 262 -11.17 12.43 5.54
CA ALA A 262 -12.03 12.46 6.73
C ALA A 262 -11.27 12.07 8.02
N TYR A 263 -10.33 11.12 7.94
CA TYR A 263 -9.47 10.77 9.08
C TYR A 263 -8.55 11.94 9.46
N GLN A 264 -7.93 12.60 8.48
CA GLN A 264 -7.02 13.73 8.70
C GLN A 264 -7.76 14.94 9.28
N ASP A 265 -9.03 15.11 8.92
CA ASP A 265 -9.95 16.10 9.48
C ASP A 265 -10.57 15.68 10.84
N GLN A 266 -10.07 14.58 11.42
CA GLN A 266 -10.53 14.01 12.70
C GLN A 266 -12.01 13.55 12.70
N GLN A 267 -12.62 13.41 11.53
CA GLN A 267 -13.99 12.90 11.35
C GLN A 267 -13.99 11.37 11.38
N PHE A 268 -13.53 10.77 12.49
CA PHE A 268 -13.25 9.32 12.57
C PHE A 268 -14.46 8.44 12.30
N ALA A 269 -15.66 8.86 12.70
CA ALA A 269 -16.87 8.10 12.41
C ALA A 269 -17.23 8.09 10.92
N GLN A 270 -17.01 9.20 10.21
CA GLN A 270 -17.18 9.28 8.77
C GLN A 270 -16.09 8.46 8.05
N ALA A 271 -14.83 8.64 8.45
CA ALA A 271 -13.72 7.87 7.90
C ALA A 271 -13.97 6.36 8.03
N ARG A 272 -14.44 5.88 9.19
CA ARG A 272 -14.76 4.46 9.40
C ARG A 272 -15.84 3.96 8.42
N ARG A 273 -16.91 4.73 8.23
CA ARG A 273 -17.95 4.36 7.26
C ARG A 273 -17.39 4.21 5.84
N LEU A 274 -16.55 5.17 5.41
CA LEU A 274 -15.94 5.16 4.09
C LEU A 274 -14.95 3.99 3.91
N PHE A 275 -14.11 3.69 4.92
CA PHE A 275 -13.24 2.51 4.89
C PHE A 275 -14.03 1.19 4.85
N VAL A 276 -15.16 1.10 5.53
CA VAL A 276 -16.04 -0.08 5.46
C VAL A 276 -16.63 -0.21 4.05
N GLN A 277 -17.14 0.88 3.47
CA GLN A 277 -17.65 0.87 2.08
C GLN A 277 -16.56 0.51 1.06
N ALA A 278 -15.32 0.93 1.30
CA ALA A 278 -14.20 0.58 0.43
C ALA A 278 -13.91 -0.92 0.41
N THR A 279 -14.25 -1.67 1.45
CA THR A 279 -14.04 -3.13 1.52
C THR A 279 -14.70 -3.88 0.38
N ASP A 280 -15.86 -3.41 -0.10
CA ASP A 280 -16.63 -4.10 -1.14
C ASP A 280 -16.06 -3.92 -2.55
N ILE A 281 -15.22 -2.90 -2.76
CA ILE A 281 -14.72 -2.52 -4.09
C ILE A 281 -13.17 -2.47 -4.17
N ALA A 282 -12.48 -2.47 -3.03
CA ALA A 282 -11.02 -2.54 -2.97
C ALA A 282 -10.52 -4.00 -3.13
N ASP A 283 -9.20 -4.13 -3.24
CA ASP A 283 -8.56 -5.44 -3.11
C ASP A 283 -8.78 -5.94 -1.66
N PRO A 284 -9.11 -7.23 -1.45
CA PRO A 284 -9.29 -7.79 -0.10
C PRO A 284 -8.09 -7.59 0.83
N ASP A 285 -6.90 -7.47 0.24
CA ASP A 285 -5.63 -7.27 0.96
C ASP A 285 -5.13 -5.81 0.91
N ASP A 286 -5.97 -4.86 0.51
CA ASP A 286 -5.60 -3.43 0.50
C ASP A 286 -5.27 -2.96 1.91
N LEU A 287 -3.99 -2.66 2.14
CA LEU A 287 -3.47 -2.30 3.46
C LEU A 287 -3.99 -0.96 3.97
N ARG A 288 -4.45 -0.06 3.09
CA ARG A 288 -5.08 1.21 3.47
C ARG A 288 -6.49 0.96 4.02
N VAL A 289 -7.23 0.02 3.43
CA VAL A 289 -8.55 -0.41 3.94
C VAL A 289 -8.40 -1.04 5.33
N LEU A 290 -7.56 -2.05 5.44
CA LEU A 290 -7.37 -2.80 6.69
C LEU A 290 -6.80 -1.89 7.79
N GLY A 291 -5.77 -1.11 7.47
CA GLY A 291 -5.18 -0.13 8.40
C GLY A 291 -6.15 0.97 8.80
N GLY A 292 -6.94 1.49 7.85
CA GLY A 292 -7.94 2.53 8.09
C GLY A 292 -9.10 2.06 8.99
N ARG A 293 -9.58 0.85 8.78
CA ARG A 293 -10.60 0.23 9.66
C ARG A 293 -10.06 0.02 11.07
N TYR A 294 -8.83 -0.48 11.21
CA TYR A 294 -8.17 -0.60 12.51
C TYR A 294 -8.06 0.76 13.21
N LEU A 295 -7.46 1.76 12.53
CA LEU A 295 -7.23 3.08 13.10
C LEU A 295 -8.51 3.78 13.54
N THR A 296 -9.52 3.79 12.67
CA THR A 296 -10.78 4.47 12.97
C THR A 296 -11.53 3.78 14.10
N SER A 297 -11.53 2.44 14.16
CA SER A 297 -12.09 1.69 15.29
C SER A 297 -11.34 2.03 16.58
N TRP A 298 -10.01 2.10 16.53
CA TRP A 298 -9.19 2.49 17.68
C TRP A 298 -9.50 3.91 18.16
N ARG A 299 -9.55 4.90 17.24
CA ARG A 299 -9.86 6.30 17.56
C ARG A 299 -11.26 6.51 18.16
N LEU A 300 -12.21 5.68 17.75
CA LEU A 300 -13.59 5.69 18.27
C LEU A 300 -13.75 4.91 19.58
N GLY A 301 -12.68 4.29 20.10
CA GLY A 301 -12.74 3.49 21.32
C GLY A 301 -13.36 2.10 21.13
N ALA A 302 -13.70 1.69 19.90
CA ALA A 302 -14.24 0.38 19.56
C ALA A 302 -13.10 -0.67 19.54
N LYS A 303 -12.58 -1.00 20.74
CA LYS A 303 -11.36 -1.82 20.90
C LYS A 303 -11.51 -3.25 20.37
N ASP A 304 -12.70 -3.83 20.49
CA ASP A 304 -12.97 -5.19 19.98
C ASP A 304 -12.95 -5.21 18.44
N ASP A 305 -13.54 -4.22 17.78
CA ASP A 305 -13.47 -4.07 16.33
C ASP A 305 -12.02 -3.88 15.88
N ALA A 306 -11.26 -3.00 16.56
CA ALA A 306 -9.85 -2.79 16.26
C ALA A 306 -9.03 -4.09 16.42
N ALA A 307 -9.30 -4.89 17.46
CA ALA A 307 -8.64 -6.17 17.66
C ALA A 307 -8.97 -7.18 16.53
N GLN A 308 -10.20 -7.17 16.02
CA GLN A 308 -10.59 -8.03 14.89
C GLN A 308 -9.89 -7.61 13.58
N GLU A 309 -9.78 -6.30 13.30
CA GLU A 309 -9.06 -5.83 12.13
C GLU A 309 -7.55 -6.14 12.23
N LEU A 310 -6.95 -5.98 13.41
CA LEU A 310 -5.57 -6.39 13.68
C LEU A 310 -5.36 -7.88 13.43
N LYS A 311 -6.30 -8.72 13.87
CA LYS A 311 -6.26 -10.17 13.63
C LYS A 311 -6.23 -10.49 12.13
N ARG A 312 -6.99 -9.78 11.32
CA ARG A 312 -6.97 -9.94 9.84
C ARG A 312 -5.64 -9.49 9.25
N LEU A 313 -5.13 -8.32 9.65
CA LEU A 313 -3.84 -7.81 9.21
C LEU A 313 -2.70 -8.80 9.46
N VAL A 314 -2.64 -9.35 10.67
CA VAL A 314 -1.62 -10.33 11.03
C VAL A 314 -1.81 -11.63 10.26
N ALA A 315 -3.06 -12.11 10.11
CA ALA A 315 -3.37 -13.32 9.36
C ALA A 315 -2.91 -13.25 7.92
N ASN A 316 -3.23 -12.14 7.23
CA ASN A 316 -2.85 -11.88 5.84
C ASN A 316 -1.33 -11.76 5.70
N GLY A 317 -0.69 -11.02 6.61
CA GLY A 317 0.76 -10.87 6.59
C GLY A 317 1.51 -12.19 6.78
N LEU A 318 1.06 -13.06 7.69
CA LEU A 318 1.65 -14.40 7.87
C LEU A 318 1.46 -15.28 6.62
N ALA A 319 0.32 -15.18 5.96
CA ALA A 319 0.06 -15.92 4.72
C ALA A 319 0.89 -15.39 3.54
N ALA A 320 1.14 -14.08 3.49
CA ALA A 320 1.94 -13.43 2.47
C ALA A 320 3.47 -13.52 2.69
N GLY A 321 3.92 -14.14 3.78
CA GLY A 321 5.35 -14.28 4.08
C GLY A 321 5.99 -13.06 4.76
N SER A 322 5.27 -11.95 4.93
CA SER A 322 5.77 -10.73 5.57
C SER A 322 4.63 -9.95 6.23
N LEU A 323 4.80 -9.62 7.52
CA LEU A 323 3.79 -8.84 8.21
C LEU A 323 3.97 -7.34 7.88
N PRO A 324 2.91 -6.65 7.46
CA PRO A 324 3.00 -5.25 7.08
C PRO A 324 3.00 -4.27 8.28
N LEU A 325 3.31 -4.72 9.51
CA LEU A 325 3.24 -3.90 10.71
C LEU A 325 4.46 -2.99 10.88
N LYS A 326 4.21 -1.72 11.22
CA LYS A 326 5.24 -0.70 11.52
C LYS A 326 5.50 -0.62 13.02
N VAL A 327 6.62 -1.15 13.49
CA VAL A 327 7.12 -0.91 14.84
C VAL A 327 8.33 0.00 14.75
N LEU A 328 8.19 1.23 15.25
CA LEU A 328 9.17 2.31 15.11
C LEU A 328 9.86 2.64 16.45
N PHE A 329 11.07 3.19 16.36
CA PHE A 329 11.91 3.49 17.52
C PHE A 329 12.35 4.96 17.57
N ARG A 330 12.69 5.41 18.79
CA ARG A 330 13.36 6.70 19.01
C ARG A 330 14.76 6.71 18.39
N PRO A 331 15.25 7.89 17.98
CA PRO A 331 16.65 8.06 17.59
C PRO A 331 17.62 7.47 18.62
N GLY A 332 18.69 6.83 18.17
CA GLY A 332 19.75 6.29 19.02
C GLY A 332 19.35 5.27 20.09
N SER A 333 18.12 4.77 20.10
CA SER A 333 17.54 4.02 21.22
C SER A 333 16.85 2.72 20.79
N THR A 334 16.72 1.78 21.73
CA THR A 334 15.86 0.59 21.63
C THR A 334 14.45 0.83 22.19
N VAL A 335 14.14 2.05 22.58
CA VAL A 335 12.81 2.43 23.05
C VAL A 335 11.90 2.70 21.84
N MET A 336 10.77 2.02 21.80
CA MET A 336 9.74 2.25 20.78
C MET A 336 9.21 3.70 20.86
N LEU A 337 8.63 4.22 19.77
CA LEU A 337 8.11 5.58 19.73
C LEU A 337 7.16 5.84 20.90
N PRO A 338 7.24 7.03 21.50
CA PRO A 338 6.49 7.37 22.71
C PRO A 338 5.01 7.68 22.40
N GLY A 339 4.22 7.62 23.45
CA GLY A 339 2.78 7.87 23.45
C GLY A 339 2.07 6.77 24.21
N ALA A 340 1.16 7.12 25.15
CA ALA A 340 0.45 6.10 25.92
C ALA A 340 -0.40 5.22 25.02
N ASP A 341 -1.08 5.85 24.06
CA ASP A 341 -1.92 5.19 23.07
C ASP A 341 -1.10 4.27 22.14
N LEU A 342 0.02 4.74 21.59
CA LEU A 342 0.89 3.98 20.71
C LEU A 342 1.57 2.80 21.44
N ARG A 343 1.96 2.98 22.71
CA ARG A 343 2.49 1.87 23.52
C ARG A 343 1.49 0.75 23.73
N GLU A 344 0.21 1.09 23.95
CA GLU A 344 -0.84 0.08 24.07
C GLU A 344 -1.08 -0.62 22.75
N GLN A 345 -1.11 0.08 21.64
CA GLN A 345 -1.20 -0.50 20.31
C GLN A 345 -0.04 -1.47 20.04
N TYR A 346 1.22 -1.08 20.30
CA TYR A 346 2.38 -1.97 20.11
C TYR A 346 2.28 -3.24 20.96
N ARG A 347 1.81 -3.16 22.21
CA ARG A 347 1.58 -4.37 23.03
C ARG A 347 0.55 -5.30 22.41
N GLN A 348 -0.55 -4.74 21.90
CA GLN A 348 -1.59 -5.55 21.23
C GLN A 348 -1.06 -6.18 19.94
N TRP A 349 -0.32 -5.43 19.12
CA TRP A 349 0.25 -5.96 17.89
C TRP A 349 1.21 -7.13 18.16
N ILE A 350 2.12 -6.95 19.11
CA ILE A 350 3.09 -7.99 19.48
C ILE A 350 2.39 -9.25 20.02
N ARG A 351 1.38 -9.08 20.90
CA ARG A 351 0.60 -10.21 21.41
C ARG A 351 -0.12 -10.96 20.29
N GLU A 352 -0.75 -10.24 19.37
CA GLU A 352 -1.49 -10.85 18.28
C GLU A 352 -0.56 -11.56 17.27
N VAL A 353 0.58 -10.95 16.95
CA VAL A 353 1.62 -11.59 16.12
C VAL A 353 2.10 -12.89 16.79
N ALA A 354 2.47 -12.83 18.06
CA ALA A 354 2.95 -14.00 18.81
C ALA A 354 1.90 -15.12 18.84
N ARG A 355 0.64 -14.77 19.14
CA ARG A 355 -0.49 -15.70 19.21
C ARG A 355 -0.72 -16.41 17.87
N GLN A 356 -0.77 -15.67 16.77
CA GLN A 356 -1.04 -16.25 15.45
C GLN A 356 0.15 -17.02 14.88
N ALA A 357 1.38 -16.51 15.07
CA ALA A 357 2.58 -17.22 14.67
C ALA A 357 2.70 -18.56 15.42
N SER A 358 2.41 -18.57 16.73
CA SER A 358 2.39 -19.77 17.54
C SER A 358 1.34 -20.77 17.05
N ALA A 359 0.10 -20.33 16.83
CA ALA A 359 -0.99 -21.19 16.37
C ALA A 359 -0.73 -21.83 14.99
N ARG A 360 0.02 -21.14 14.12
CA ARG A 360 0.41 -21.62 12.78
C ARG A 360 1.77 -22.32 12.76
N GLN A 361 2.43 -22.42 13.90
CA GLN A 361 3.80 -22.93 14.02
C GLN A 361 4.79 -22.17 13.09
N ALA A 362 4.53 -20.89 12.78
CA ALA A 362 5.34 -20.11 11.90
C ALA A 362 6.64 -19.64 12.56
N CYS A 363 7.73 -19.66 11.82
CA CYS A 363 9.01 -19.09 12.21
C CYS A 363 9.14 -17.66 11.70
N LEU A 364 9.52 -16.72 12.59
CA LEU A 364 9.66 -15.31 12.26
C LEU A 364 11.09 -14.83 12.44
N ARG A 365 11.60 -14.18 11.40
CA ARG A 365 12.81 -13.36 11.49
C ARG A 365 12.42 -11.91 11.70
N ILE A 366 12.84 -11.35 12.82
CA ILE A 366 12.65 -9.96 13.18
C ILE A 366 13.89 -9.20 12.72
N VAL A 367 13.72 -8.31 11.74
CA VAL A 367 14.82 -7.52 11.16
C VAL A 367 14.75 -6.10 11.69
N GLY A 368 15.79 -5.67 12.39
CA GLY A 368 15.92 -4.30 12.88
C GLY A 368 16.65 -3.41 11.89
N ASN A 369 16.17 -2.17 11.75
CA ASN A 369 16.76 -1.13 10.92
C ASN A 369 17.04 0.12 11.74
N VAL A 370 17.98 0.95 11.29
CA VAL A 370 18.35 2.25 11.87
C VAL A 370 18.51 3.30 10.78
N SER A 371 18.34 4.56 11.12
CA SER A 371 18.70 5.67 10.22
C SER A 371 20.21 5.77 10.03
N ARG A 372 20.63 6.43 8.97
CA ARG A 372 22.04 6.59 8.60
C ARG A 372 22.71 7.73 9.37
N SER A 373 22.69 7.68 10.68
CA SER A 373 23.28 8.73 11.54
C SER A 373 24.58 8.31 12.26
N THR A 374 24.98 7.04 12.13
CA THR A 374 26.10 6.47 12.88
C THR A 374 27.02 5.64 11.98
N SER A 375 28.18 5.21 12.52
CA SER A 375 29.07 4.29 11.80
C SER A 375 28.37 2.96 11.44
N ALA A 376 28.86 2.28 10.42
CA ALA A 376 28.28 1.02 9.97
C ALA A 376 28.21 -0.03 11.09
N THR A 377 29.27 -0.17 11.89
CA THR A 377 29.33 -1.13 13.01
C THR A 377 28.30 -0.80 14.09
N ALA A 378 28.25 0.45 14.57
CA ALA A 378 27.31 0.90 15.59
C ALA A 378 25.84 0.76 15.09
N SER A 379 25.62 0.97 13.80
CA SER A 379 24.30 0.80 13.15
C SER A 379 23.84 -0.65 13.21
N VAL A 380 24.69 -1.60 12.86
CA VAL A 380 24.34 -3.04 12.91
C VAL A 380 24.05 -3.45 14.35
N GLU A 381 24.87 -3.02 15.31
CA GLU A 381 24.69 -3.34 16.72
C GLU A 381 23.36 -2.77 17.29
N LEU A 382 23.05 -1.49 17.02
CA LEU A 382 21.79 -0.89 17.47
C LEU A 382 20.56 -1.56 16.83
N SER A 383 20.62 -1.85 15.54
CA SER A 383 19.55 -2.55 14.83
C SER A 383 19.36 -3.98 15.37
N GLN A 384 20.42 -4.68 15.69
CA GLN A 384 20.39 -6.00 16.33
C GLN A 384 19.72 -5.93 17.71
N ARG A 385 20.05 -4.92 18.55
CA ARG A 385 19.42 -4.72 19.86
C ARG A 385 17.92 -4.41 19.73
N ARG A 386 17.49 -3.62 18.74
CA ARG A 386 16.07 -3.37 18.44
C ARG A 386 15.33 -4.66 18.09
N ALA A 387 15.90 -5.45 17.19
CA ALA A 387 15.32 -6.74 16.79
C ALA A 387 15.23 -7.71 18.00
N ALA A 388 16.28 -7.76 18.82
CA ALA A 388 16.30 -8.60 20.04
C ALA A 388 15.24 -8.17 21.06
N THR A 389 14.99 -6.87 21.21
CA THR A 389 13.93 -6.34 22.08
C THR A 389 12.55 -6.86 21.63
N VAL A 390 12.24 -6.77 20.34
CA VAL A 390 10.94 -7.23 19.82
C VAL A 390 10.85 -8.75 19.86
N ARG A 391 11.92 -9.48 19.55
CA ARG A 391 11.97 -10.95 19.72
C ARG A 391 11.66 -11.35 21.15
N TRP A 392 12.26 -10.67 22.12
CA TRP A 392 12.00 -10.95 23.53
C TRP A 392 10.52 -10.74 23.90
N LEU A 393 9.91 -9.65 23.44
CA LEU A 393 8.49 -9.36 23.68
C LEU A 393 7.57 -10.42 23.04
N LEU A 394 7.89 -10.90 21.84
CA LEU A 394 7.17 -12.01 21.20
C LEU A 394 7.29 -13.31 22.01
N ALA A 395 8.50 -13.64 22.47
CA ALA A 395 8.74 -14.83 23.29
C ALA A 395 8.02 -14.76 24.65
N GLN A 396 7.92 -13.57 25.26
CA GLN A 396 7.12 -13.37 26.47
C GLN A 396 5.61 -13.58 26.20
N ALA A 397 5.12 -13.16 25.04
CA ALA A 397 3.71 -13.33 24.67
C ALA A 397 3.36 -14.77 24.23
N ALA A 398 4.33 -15.56 23.76
CA ALA A 398 4.18 -16.96 23.36
C ALA A 398 5.41 -17.79 23.80
N PRO A 399 5.53 -18.13 25.08
CA PRO A 399 6.73 -18.79 25.64
C PRO A 399 7.08 -20.13 24.98
N THR A 400 6.08 -20.91 24.59
CA THR A 400 6.26 -22.22 23.93
C THR A 400 6.80 -22.11 22.48
N SER A 401 6.77 -20.93 21.90
CA SER A 401 7.20 -20.66 20.53
C SER A 401 8.42 -19.72 20.46
N GLY A 402 9.05 -19.40 21.58
CA GLY A 402 10.15 -18.44 21.64
C GLY A 402 11.38 -18.82 20.78
N ASN A 403 11.61 -20.11 20.57
CA ASN A 403 12.67 -20.64 19.69
C ASN A 403 12.39 -20.44 18.19
N ARG A 404 11.14 -20.14 17.81
CA ARG A 404 10.74 -19.86 16.42
C ARG A 404 10.96 -18.40 16.02
N PHE A 405 11.35 -17.55 16.96
CA PHE A 405 11.59 -16.14 16.74
C PHE A 405 13.10 -15.85 16.73
N THR A 406 13.61 -15.36 15.62
CA THR A 406 15.01 -14.97 15.46
C THR A 406 15.15 -13.45 15.27
N ALA A 407 16.28 -12.87 15.68
CA ALA A 407 16.54 -11.45 15.55
C ALA A 407 17.76 -11.21 14.66
N GLN A 408 17.67 -10.22 13.76
CA GLN A 408 18.75 -9.82 12.86
C GLN A 408 18.84 -8.31 12.75
N GLY A 409 20.04 -7.74 12.85
CA GLY A 409 20.31 -6.34 12.57
C GLY A 409 20.69 -6.14 11.10
N ALA A 410 19.99 -5.25 10.39
CA ALA A 410 20.32 -4.85 9.02
C ALA A 410 21.19 -3.57 8.95
N GLY A 411 21.33 -2.86 10.07
CA GLY A 411 21.97 -1.54 10.07
C GLY A 411 21.11 -0.54 9.31
N TRP A 412 21.76 0.31 8.50
CA TRP A 412 21.11 1.33 7.66
C TRP A 412 21.08 0.96 6.17
N ARG A 413 21.39 -0.30 5.81
CA ARG A 413 21.46 -0.73 4.40
C ARG A 413 20.13 -0.61 3.68
N ASP A 414 19.04 -0.89 4.38
CA ASP A 414 17.69 -0.92 3.83
C ASP A 414 16.88 0.34 4.20
N ASN A 415 17.55 1.51 4.24
CA ASN A 415 16.88 2.77 4.55
C ASN A 415 15.85 3.12 3.48
N LEU A 416 14.69 3.58 3.94
CA LEU A 416 13.58 4.02 3.07
C LEU A 416 13.70 5.51 2.73
N ILE A 417 14.16 6.31 3.67
CA ILE A 417 14.30 7.77 3.55
C ILE A 417 15.78 8.15 3.43
N GLY A 418 16.61 7.72 4.40
CA GLY A 418 18.06 7.86 4.35
C GLY A 418 18.58 9.28 4.38
N SER A 419 17.84 10.26 4.99
CA SER A 419 18.27 11.66 5.01
C SER A 419 19.59 11.87 5.77
N GLY A 420 19.92 10.99 6.71
CA GLY A 420 21.12 11.05 7.53
C GLY A 420 21.05 12.02 8.71
N HIS A 421 19.92 12.67 8.94
CA HIS A 421 19.73 13.62 10.04
C HIS A 421 19.19 12.98 11.33
N ASP A 422 18.67 11.75 11.26
CA ASP A 422 18.04 11.00 12.36
C ASP A 422 16.92 11.76 13.08
N ASP A 423 16.26 12.64 12.38
CA ASP A 423 15.10 13.40 12.84
C ASP A 423 13.77 12.72 12.52
N GLN A 424 12.67 13.49 12.55
CA GLN A 424 11.33 12.97 12.24
C GLN A 424 11.21 12.41 10.82
N ARG A 425 11.95 12.94 9.85
CA ARG A 425 11.97 12.46 8.46
C ARG A 425 12.45 11.02 8.36
N ASP A 426 13.46 10.66 9.14
CA ASP A 426 14.06 9.31 9.16
C ASP A 426 13.32 8.34 10.12
N ALA A 427 12.15 8.71 10.64
CA ALA A 427 11.42 7.84 11.57
C ALA A 427 11.15 6.45 11.00
N LEU A 428 10.87 6.37 9.69
CA LEU A 428 10.59 5.10 9.00
C LEU A 428 11.83 4.22 8.83
N ASP A 429 13.02 4.79 8.90
CA ASP A 429 14.27 4.02 8.85
C ASP A 429 14.56 3.32 10.19
N ARG A 430 13.99 3.81 11.28
CA ARG A 430 14.12 3.24 12.63
C ARG A 430 13.00 2.24 12.92
N ARG A 431 12.94 1.17 12.15
CA ARG A 431 11.83 0.22 12.12
C ARG A 431 12.22 -1.22 12.40
N ILE A 432 11.21 -2.03 12.67
CA ILE A 432 11.26 -3.49 12.62
C ILE A 432 10.47 -3.97 11.40
N GLU A 433 11.00 -4.98 10.75
CA GLU A 433 10.29 -5.81 9.76
C GLU A 433 10.13 -7.23 10.31
N PHE A 434 8.99 -7.85 10.00
CA PHE A 434 8.70 -9.23 10.35
C PHE A 434 8.66 -10.07 9.08
N ARG A 435 9.55 -11.03 8.93
CA ARG A 435 9.63 -11.93 7.78
C ARG A 435 9.32 -13.35 8.22
N VAL A 436 8.40 -14.01 7.54
CA VAL A 436 8.16 -15.45 7.72
C VAL A 436 9.30 -16.18 7.05
N VAL A 437 9.87 -17.16 7.74
CA VAL A 437 11.01 -17.96 7.25
C VAL A 437 10.74 -19.43 7.53
N ASP A 438 11.45 -20.29 6.81
CA ASP A 438 11.43 -21.72 7.14
C ASP A 438 11.96 -21.95 8.54
N CYS A 439 11.34 -22.89 9.26
CA CYS A 439 11.79 -23.25 10.59
C CYS A 439 13.07 -24.08 10.50
N PRO A 440 14.04 -23.84 11.40
CA PRO A 440 15.30 -24.62 11.45
C PRO A 440 15.07 -26.08 11.84
#